data_f62fbf2ae74bf2c9d6f9ce4e7f35a23e
#
_entry.id   f62fbf2ae74bf2c9d6f9ce4e7f35a23e
#
_cell.length_a   1.000
_cell.length_b   1.000
_cell.length_c   1.000
_cell.angle_alpha   90.00
_cell.angle_beta   90.00
_cell.angle_gamma   90.00
#
_symmetry.space_group_name_H-M   'P 1'
#
loop_
_entity.id
_entity.type
_entity.pdbx_description
1 polymer ?
#
loop_
_entity_poly.entity_id
_entity_poly.type
_entity_poly.pdbx_seq_one_letter_code
_entity_poly.pdbx_strand_id
1 'polypeptide(L)'
;MVCQMKKIYRSKVPFRISFGGGGTDMSSYTKNHTGAVINTTIRLFTHTSLELRDDMKVSFEWINKSEKEEHDFGNDLDCSYGLKLFKATHNHIFKRFNLTPIGYDIVSYQDAPTGSGLGTSSTLIVSLIGVYQELFNLPLGEYDIAEMAVQIERIELGENGGKQDQYAAAFGGFNYMEFKGDEVIVNPLRIKDKVQDELENNILLYYTSFTRKSSDVLEEQIKNIEDENKTSLLSLHGLVEQAKLIKDCLIRGKIEELGEILDYGFKQKTALAKGITTPEIQTLYDTAIKAGATGGKISGAGGGGFIFFYCPNNTKYNVIKELNKLNMGYPQTFTWNKFGLRTWNI
;
A
#
# COMPACT_ATOMS: atom_id res chain seq x y z
N MET A 1 -21.16 -25.57 33.04
CA MET A 1 -19.88 -25.06 32.52
C MET A 1 -20.17 -23.76 31.78
N VAL A 2 -19.86 -22.64 32.35
CA VAL A 2 -19.86 -21.37 31.63
C VAL A 2 -18.66 -21.45 30.66
N CYS A 3 -18.93 -21.55 29.35
CA CYS A 3 -17.87 -21.46 28.34
C CYS A 3 -17.26 -20.07 28.52
N GLN A 4 -16.10 -19.96 29.15
CA GLN A 4 -15.35 -18.71 29.14
C GLN A 4 -15.05 -18.44 27.68
N MET A 5 -15.71 -17.43 27.09
CA MET A 5 -15.37 -16.97 25.72
C MET A 5 -13.93 -16.52 25.75
N LYS A 6 -13.08 -17.17 24.95
CA LYS A 6 -11.69 -16.77 24.78
C LYS A 6 -11.66 -15.35 24.20
N LYS A 7 -10.87 -14.49 24.79
CA LYS A 7 -10.73 -13.12 24.34
C LYS A 7 -9.99 -13.08 23.00
N ILE A 8 -10.59 -12.45 21.99
CA ILE A 8 -10.02 -12.32 20.65
C ILE A 8 -9.66 -10.86 20.42
N TYR A 9 -8.43 -10.61 19.99
CA TYR A 9 -7.92 -9.31 19.60
C TYR A 9 -7.93 -9.19 18.09
N ARG A 10 -8.38 -8.06 17.58
CA ARG A 10 -8.56 -7.86 16.14
C ARG A 10 -7.95 -6.57 15.68
N SER A 11 -7.51 -6.57 14.43
CA SER A 11 -7.13 -5.36 13.71
C SER A 11 -7.74 -5.36 12.31
N LYS A 12 -7.93 -4.15 11.78
CA LYS A 12 -8.40 -3.90 10.43
C LYS A 12 -7.66 -2.71 9.86
N VAL A 13 -7.01 -2.90 8.70
CA VAL A 13 -6.13 -1.91 8.10
C VAL A 13 -6.49 -1.73 6.62
N PRO A 14 -6.74 -0.49 6.13
CA PRO A 14 -7.15 -0.26 4.76
C PRO A 14 -5.97 -0.31 3.79
N PHE A 15 -6.24 -0.74 2.56
CA PHE A 15 -5.31 -0.56 1.45
C PHE A 15 -5.35 0.87 0.92
N ARG A 16 -4.31 1.24 0.16
CA ARG A 16 -4.16 2.58 -0.40
C ARG A 16 -4.13 2.59 -1.93
N ILE A 17 -4.64 3.67 -2.49
CA ILE A 17 -4.38 4.10 -3.87
C ILE A 17 -3.39 5.27 -3.81
N SER A 18 -2.29 5.20 -4.56
CA SER A 18 -1.32 6.30 -4.68
C SER A 18 -1.59 7.08 -5.95
N PHE A 19 -2.06 8.32 -5.83
CA PHE A 19 -2.37 9.18 -6.96
C PHE A 19 -1.12 9.72 -7.67
N GLY A 20 -0.08 10.06 -6.92
CA GLY A 20 1.14 10.64 -7.51
C GLY A 20 2.36 10.51 -6.60
N GLY A 21 3.53 10.75 -7.16
CA GLY A 21 4.79 10.79 -6.42
C GLY A 21 5.44 9.44 -6.12
N GLY A 22 4.78 8.31 -6.40
CA GLY A 22 5.30 7.00 -6.01
C GLY A 22 6.66 6.67 -6.61
N GLY A 23 7.60 6.28 -5.76
CA GLY A 23 9.02 6.07 -6.05
C GLY A 23 9.91 7.16 -5.47
N THR A 24 9.36 8.36 -5.17
CA THR A 24 10.12 9.44 -4.52
C THR A 24 10.19 9.26 -2.99
N ASP A 25 9.51 8.26 -2.46
CA ASP A 25 9.50 7.81 -1.07
C ASP A 25 10.54 6.73 -0.75
N MET A 26 11.37 6.33 -1.75
CA MET A 26 12.46 5.38 -1.58
C MET A 26 13.68 6.03 -0.93
N SER A 27 14.36 5.33 -0.01
CA SER A 27 15.53 5.83 0.71
C SER A 27 16.69 6.22 -0.23
N SER A 28 16.87 5.52 -1.36
CA SER A 28 17.84 5.88 -2.40
C SER A 28 17.63 7.29 -2.97
N TYR A 29 16.37 7.77 -3.07
CA TYR A 29 16.07 9.12 -3.51
C TYR A 29 16.06 10.13 -2.36
N THR A 30 15.42 9.78 -1.22
CA THR A 30 15.20 10.72 -0.12
C THR A 30 16.50 11.09 0.62
N LYS A 31 17.55 10.30 0.47
CA LYS A 31 18.89 10.61 1.02
C LYS A 31 19.43 11.96 0.53
N ASN A 32 19.18 12.31 -0.72
CA ASN A 32 19.72 13.54 -1.36
C ASN A 32 18.63 14.53 -1.76
N HIS A 33 17.36 14.13 -1.81
CA HIS A 33 16.24 14.94 -2.30
C HIS A 33 15.02 14.81 -1.39
N THR A 34 14.14 15.79 -1.42
CA THR A 34 12.84 15.69 -0.75
C THR A 34 11.85 15.01 -1.69
N GLY A 35 11.34 13.84 -1.28
CA GLY A 35 10.28 13.13 -1.97
C GLY A 35 8.91 13.64 -1.55
N ALA A 36 7.91 13.43 -2.39
CA ALA A 36 6.52 13.73 -2.08
C ALA A 36 5.57 12.73 -2.72
N VAL A 37 4.60 12.24 -1.94
CA VAL A 37 3.58 11.31 -2.41
C VAL A 37 2.21 11.81 -2.00
N ILE A 38 1.22 11.61 -2.88
CA ILE A 38 -0.18 11.81 -2.56
C ILE A 38 -0.93 10.50 -2.71
N ASN A 39 -1.63 10.10 -1.66
CA ASN A 39 -2.39 8.85 -1.61
C ASN A 39 -3.70 8.99 -0.83
N THR A 40 -4.52 7.97 -0.93
CA THR A 40 -5.72 7.81 -0.10
C THR A 40 -5.97 6.36 0.18
N THR A 41 -6.69 6.08 1.27
CA THR A 41 -7.10 4.73 1.60
C THR A 41 -8.51 4.42 1.11
N ILE A 42 -8.74 3.14 0.79
CA ILE A 42 -9.99 2.60 0.27
C ILE A 42 -10.55 1.51 1.19
N ARG A 43 -11.85 1.20 1.04
CA ARG A 43 -12.52 0.17 1.85
C ARG A 43 -12.29 -1.25 1.30
N LEU A 44 -11.04 -1.58 1.08
CA LEU A 44 -10.50 -2.92 0.96
C LEU A 44 -9.45 -3.05 2.06
N PHE A 45 -9.42 -4.16 2.79
CA PHE A 45 -8.70 -4.23 4.05
C PHE A 45 -7.83 -5.48 4.18
N THR A 46 -6.84 -5.39 5.05
CA THR A 46 -6.25 -6.51 5.75
C THR A 46 -6.95 -6.66 7.10
N HIS A 47 -7.32 -7.88 7.44
CA HIS A 47 -7.92 -8.25 8.72
C HIS A 47 -7.01 -9.24 9.44
N THR A 48 -6.74 -9.00 10.70
CA THR A 48 -5.97 -9.92 11.54
C THR A 48 -6.71 -10.18 12.85
N SER A 49 -6.69 -11.43 13.29
CA SER A 49 -7.23 -11.87 14.57
C SER A 49 -6.15 -12.61 15.33
N LEU A 50 -6.06 -12.34 16.63
CA LEU A 50 -5.17 -13.03 17.57
C LEU A 50 -6.01 -13.62 18.70
N GLU A 51 -5.83 -14.90 18.98
CA GLU A 51 -6.45 -15.65 20.08
C GLU A 51 -5.37 -16.25 20.97
N LEU A 52 -5.52 -16.14 22.30
CA LEU A 52 -4.56 -16.69 23.25
C LEU A 52 -4.67 -18.21 23.34
N ARG A 53 -3.55 -18.88 23.56
CA ARG A 53 -3.42 -20.31 23.79
C ARG A 53 -3.00 -20.59 25.23
N ASP A 54 -3.33 -21.79 25.70
CA ASP A 54 -2.94 -22.26 27.03
C ASP A 54 -1.54 -22.92 27.05
N ASP A 55 -0.93 -23.13 25.87
CA ASP A 55 0.42 -23.64 25.71
C ASP A 55 1.40 -22.51 25.29
N MET A 56 2.70 -22.81 25.27
CA MET A 56 3.76 -21.88 24.90
C MET A 56 4.11 -21.99 23.41
N LYS A 57 3.07 -22.05 22.53
CA LYS A 57 3.24 -22.10 21.10
C LYS A 57 2.65 -20.86 20.42
N VAL A 58 3.21 -20.51 19.27
CA VAL A 58 2.70 -19.45 18.38
C VAL A 58 2.38 -20.05 17.02
N SER A 59 1.19 -19.74 16.52
CA SER A 59 0.76 -20.16 15.19
C SER A 59 0.42 -18.95 14.34
N PHE A 60 0.84 -18.98 13.08
CA PHE A 60 0.58 -17.99 12.08
C PHE A 60 -0.13 -18.60 10.89
N GLU A 61 -1.20 -17.97 10.41
CA GLU A 61 -1.96 -18.43 9.25
C GLU A 61 -2.27 -17.24 8.32
N TRP A 62 -1.87 -17.37 7.05
CA TRP A 62 -2.19 -16.41 6.01
C TRP A 62 -3.16 -17.03 5.01
N ILE A 63 -4.44 -16.74 5.16
CA ILE A 63 -5.53 -17.35 4.39
C ILE A 63 -5.33 -17.17 2.88
N ASN A 64 -4.95 -15.96 2.41
CA ASN A 64 -4.78 -15.68 0.98
C ASN A 64 -3.68 -16.50 0.30
N LYS A 65 -2.72 -17.03 1.06
CA LYS A 65 -1.66 -17.91 0.57
C LYS A 65 -1.91 -19.38 0.87
N SER A 66 -2.90 -19.70 1.69
CA SER A 66 -3.13 -21.05 2.25
C SER A 66 -1.88 -21.58 2.95
N GLU A 67 -1.14 -20.68 3.63
CA GLU A 67 0.07 -21.00 4.39
C GLU A 67 -0.23 -20.94 5.89
N LYS A 68 0.24 -21.97 6.64
CA LYS A 68 0.15 -22.02 8.09
C LYS A 68 1.43 -22.58 8.67
N GLU A 69 1.93 -21.97 9.76
CA GLU A 69 3.09 -22.40 10.50
C GLU A 69 2.79 -22.40 12.01
N GLU A 70 3.38 -23.34 12.74
CA GLU A 70 3.35 -23.38 14.20
C GLU A 70 4.79 -23.52 14.72
N HIS A 71 5.14 -22.76 15.74
CA HIS A 71 6.45 -22.76 16.38
C HIS A 71 6.30 -22.83 17.91
N ASP A 72 7.28 -23.41 18.58
CA ASP A 72 7.45 -23.15 20.01
C ASP A 72 7.77 -21.66 20.19
N PHE A 73 7.28 -21.08 21.29
CA PHE A 73 7.53 -19.66 21.53
C PHE A 73 9.05 -19.36 21.59
N GLY A 74 9.48 -18.35 20.84
CA GLY A 74 10.85 -17.83 20.82
C GLY A 74 10.85 -16.39 20.35
N ASN A 75 11.78 -15.58 20.85
CA ASN A 75 11.91 -14.16 20.45
C ASN A 75 12.74 -13.97 19.17
N ASP A 76 13.16 -15.05 18.53
CA ASP A 76 14.06 -15.02 17.36
C ASP A 76 13.68 -16.15 16.39
N LEU A 77 12.46 -16.12 15.90
CA LEU A 77 11.98 -17.06 14.89
C LEU A 77 12.70 -16.81 13.56
N ASP A 78 13.09 -17.89 12.86
CA ASP A 78 13.81 -17.80 11.60
C ASP A 78 12.94 -17.20 10.48
N CYS A 79 13.31 -15.99 10.02
CA CYS A 79 12.62 -15.24 8.98
C CYS A 79 13.09 -15.56 7.55
N SER A 80 14.01 -16.50 7.36
CA SER A 80 14.56 -16.83 6.02
C SER A 80 13.58 -17.59 5.12
N TYR A 81 12.52 -18.18 5.69
CA TYR A 81 11.51 -18.97 4.97
C TYR A 81 10.07 -18.69 5.46
N GLY A 82 9.08 -19.19 4.71
CA GLY A 82 7.66 -19.25 5.07
C GLY A 82 7.05 -17.87 5.37
N LEU A 83 6.28 -17.78 6.44
CA LEU A 83 5.53 -16.59 6.85
C LEU A 83 6.44 -15.51 7.48
N LYS A 84 7.49 -15.09 6.77
CA LYS A 84 8.53 -14.18 7.26
C LYS A 84 8.00 -12.85 7.81
N LEU A 85 6.92 -12.27 7.23
CA LEU A 85 6.34 -11.02 7.73
C LEU A 85 5.75 -11.18 9.15
N PHE A 86 5.10 -12.32 9.42
CA PHE A 86 4.54 -12.63 10.74
C PHE A 86 5.66 -12.84 11.76
N LYS A 87 6.67 -13.65 11.42
CA LYS A 87 7.81 -13.96 12.29
C LYS A 87 8.63 -12.72 12.61
N ALA A 88 8.94 -11.90 11.61
CA ALA A 88 9.69 -10.65 11.83
C ALA A 88 8.92 -9.67 12.71
N THR A 89 7.61 -9.54 12.50
CA THR A 89 6.78 -8.66 13.36
C THR A 89 6.74 -9.20 14.80
N HIS A 90 6.56 -10.51 14.99
CA HIS A 90 6.66 -11.15 16.30
C HIS A 90 8.00 -10.86 16.98
N ASN A 91 9.11 -11.19 16.32
CA ASN A 91 10.45 -11.00 16.86
C ASN A 91 10.68 -9.53 17.27
N HIS A 92 10.33 -8.60 16.38
CA HIS A 92 10.51 -7.16 16.62
C HIS A 92 9.72 -6.70 17.85
N ILE A 93 8.44 -7.04 17.95
CA ILE A 93 7.55 -6.60 19.05
C ILE A 93 8.04 -7.15 20.38
N PHE A 94 8.27 -8.47 20.47
CA PHE A 94 8.70 -9.09 21.74
C PHE A 94 10.06 -8.59 22.21
N LYS A 95 11.01 -8.39 21.28
CA LYS A 95 12.33 -7.86 21.59
C LYS A 95 12.28 -6.38 22.00
N ARG A 96 11.56 -5.53 21.23
CA ARG A 96 11.51 -4.09 21.48
C ARG A 96 10.87 -3.73 22.82
N PHE A 97 9.80 -4.43 23.19
CA PHE A 97 9.03 -4.15 24.39
C PHE A 97 9.35 -5.09 25.57
N ASN A 98 10.31 -6.02 25.40
CA ASN A 98 10.68 -7.02 26.41
C ASN A 98 9.45 -7.70 27.03
N LEU A 99 8.55 -8.19 26.18
CA LEU A 99 7.27 -8.74 26.59
C LEU A 99 7.41 -10.15 27.20
N THR A 100 6.52 -10.47 28.13
CA THR A 100 6.43 -11.82 28.69
C THR A 100 5.99 -12.81 27.62
N PRO A 101 6.68 -13.97 27.49
CA PRO A 101 6.29 -15.03 26.59
C PRO A 101 4.84 -15.51 26.83
N ILE A 102 4.10 -15.69 25.75
CA ILE A 102 2.69 -16.15 25.78
C ILE A 102 2.35 -16.87 24.49
N GLY A 103 1.55 -17.94 24.56
CA GLY A 103 1.08 -18.67 23.39
C GLY A 103 -0.13 -17.97 22.73
N TYR A 104 -0.18 -18.00 21.39
CA TYR A 104 -1.31 -17.45 20.62
C TYR A 104 -1.35 -17.97 19.19
N ASP A 105 -2.54 -17.87 18.60
CA ASP A 105 -2.80 -18.08 17.19
C ASP A 105 -3.08 -16.74 16.51
N ILE A 106 -2.41 -16.46 15.39
CA ILE A 106 -2.71 -15.32 14.54
C ILE A 106 -3.20 -15.81 13.18
N VAL A 107 -4.37 -15.31 12.77
CA VAL A 107 -4.94 -15.55 11.45
C VAL A 107 -5.12 -14.21 10.75
N SER A 108 -4.65 -14.11 9.50
CA SER A 108 -4.80 -12.90 8.69
C SER A 108 -5.36 -13.21 7.30
N TYR A 109 -6.24 -12.32 6.80
CA TYR A 109 -6.72 -12.35 5.44
C TYR A 109 -6.82 -10.95 4.83
N GLN A 110 -6.84 -10.86 3.50
CA GLN A 110 -6.82 -9.62 2.75
C GLN A 110 -7.89 -9.62 1.66
N ASP A 111 -8.61 -8.48 1.52
CA ASP A 111 -9.65 -8.29 0.49
C ASP A 111 -9.08 -8.15 -0.93
N ALA A 112 -7.77 -7.95 -1.08
CA ALA A 112 -7.09 -7.83 -2.36
C ALA A 112 -5.99 -8.89 -2.52
N PRO A 113 -5.71 -9.34 -3.76
CA PRO A 113 -4.63 -10.29 -4.01
C PRO A 113 -3.26 -9.75 -3.59
N THR A 114 -2.39 -10.63 -3.11
CA THR A 114 -0.98 -10.31 -2.85
C THR A 114 -0.31 -9.85 -4.15
N GLY A 115 0.53 -8.80 -4.08
CA GLY A 115 1.17 -8.23 -5.26
C GLY A 115 0.26 -7.34 -6.11
N SER A 116 -0.92 -7.00 -5.61
CA SER A 116 -1.88 -6.13 -6.31
C SER A 116 -1.43 -4.68 -6.50
N GLY A 117 -0.33 -4.26 -5.88
CA GLY A 117 0.15 -2.88 -5.93
C GLY A 117 -0.58 -1.93 -4.97
N LEU A 118 -1.45 -2.44 -4.09
CA LEU A 118 -2.18 -1.64 -3.09
C LEU A 118 -1.48 -1.55 -1.72
N GLY A 119 -0.21 -1.97 -1.60
CA GLY A 119 0.53 -1.96 -0.35
C GLY A 119 0.22 -3.14 0.58
N THR A 120 -0.13 -4.30 0.01
CA THR A 120 -0.63 -5.47 0.76
C THR A 120 0.34 -6.02 1.81
N SER A 121 1.65 -6.05 1.56
CA SER A 121 2.67 -6.51 2.52
C SER A 121 2.78 -5.55 3.71
N SER A 122 2.93 -4.25 3.44
CA SER A 122 3.04 -3.22 4.47
C SER A 122 1.78 -3.13 5.33
N THR A 123 0.60 -3.25 4.69
CA THR A 123 -0.70 -3.27 5.39
C THR A 123 -0.81 -4.49 6.31
N LEU A 124 -0.25 -5.64 5.91
CA LEU A 124 -0.20 -6.83 6.77
C LEU A 124 0.65 -6.58 8.02
N ILE A 125 1.85 -6.02 7.87
CA ILE A 125 2.73 -5.72 9.01
C ILE A 125 2.04 -4.73 9.97
N VAL A 126 1.45 -3.65 9.45
CA VAL A 126 0.68 -2.68 10.26
C VAL A 126 -0.47 -3.37 10.99
N SER A 127 -1.16 -4.32 10.35
CA SER A 127 -2.24 -5.10 10.95
C SER A 127 -1.73 -6.02 12.07
N LEU A 128 -0.58 -6.67 11.87
CA LEU A 128 0.07 -7.51 12.88
C LEU A 128 0.53 -6.66 14.09
N ILE A 129 1.16 -5.50 13.86
CA ILE A 129 1.51 -4.57 14.94
C ILE A 129 0.25 -4.18 15.74
N GLY A 130 -0.86 -3.91 15.03
CA GLY A 130 -2.12 -3.53 15.65
C GLY A 130 -2.70 -4.59 16.61
N VAL A 131 -2.67 -5.88 16.29
CA VAL A 131 -3.17 -6.90 17.22
C VAL A 131 -2.27 -7.05 18.44
N TYR A 132 -0.95 -6.88 18.31
CA TYR A 132 -0.05 -6.84 19.45
C TYR A 132 -0.25 -5.57 20.30
N GLN A 133 -0.46 -4.42 19.66
CA GLN A 133 -0.82 -3.18 20.35
C GLN A 133 -2.06 -3.38 21.22
N GLU A 134 -3.12 -3.97 20.66
CA GLU A 134 -4.36 -4.23 21.38
C GLU A 134 -4.19 -5.28 22.50
N LEU A 135 -3.42 -6.35 22.26
CA LEU A 135 -3.16 -7.39 23.24
C LEU A 135 -2.38 -6.87 24.44
N PHE A 136 -1.29 -6.15 24.20
CA PHE A 136 -0.35 -5.73 25.25
C PHE A 136 -0.58 -4.28 25.69
N ASN A 137 -1.61 -3.60 25.15
CA ASN A 137 -1.89 -2.18 25.41
C ASN A 137 -0.66 -1.29 25.21
N LEU A 138 0.03 -1.46 24.08
CA LEU A 138 1.25 -0.71 23.77
C LEU A 138 0.92 0.75 23.46
N PRO A 139 1.66 1.73 24.00
CA PRO A 139 1.41 3.15 23.80
C PRO A 139 1.98 3.64 22.46
N LEU A 140 1.40 3.18 21.36
CA LEU A 140 1.85 3.48 19.99
C LEU A 140 0.88 4.43 19.30
N GLY A 141 1.41 5.53 18.76
CA GLY A 141 0.71 6.40 17.82
C GLY A 141 0.91 5.95 16.36
N GLU A 142 0.26 6.66 15.43
CA GLU A 142 0.31 6.34 14.00
C GLU A 142 1.74 6.39 13.44
N TYR A 143 2.56 7.35 13.89
CA TYR A 143 3.97 7.45 13.49
C TYR A 143 4.79 6.28 14.01
N ASP A 144 4.64 5.91 15.29
CA ASP A 144 5.37 4.79 15.88
C ASP A 144 5.08 3.47 15.13
N ILE A 145 3.82 3.26 14.78
CA ILE A 145 3.36 2.07 14.03
C ILE A 145 3.94 2.06 12.63
N ALA A 146 3.89 3.19 11.92
CA ALA A 146 4.40 3.30 10.55
C ALA A 146 5.92 3.12 10.51
N GLU A 147 6.67 3.78 11.40
CA GLU A 147 8.12 3.65 11.51
C GLU A 147 8.54 2.23 11.85
N MET A 148 7.87 1.60 12.80
CA MET A 148 8.10 0.20 13.17
C MET A 148 7.83 -0.73 11.97
N ALA A 149 6.76 -0.51 11.22
CA ALA A 149 6.46 -1.30 10.03
C ALA A 149 7.52 -1.10 8.93
N VAL A 150 8.04 0.11 8.74
CA VAL A 150 9.17 0.39 7.84
C VAL A 150 10.43 -0.33 8.34
N GLN A 151 10.75 -0.27 9.63
CA GLN A 151 11.90 -0.93 10.23
C GLN A 151 11.85 -2.44 9.98
N ILE A 152 10.72 -3.09 10.25
CA ILE A 152 10.53 -4.53 10.03
C ILE A 152 10.69 -4.89 8.54
N GLU A 153 9.97 -4.17 7.67
CA GLU A 153 9.88 -4.56 6.25
C GLU A 153 11.13 -4.19 5.45
N ARG A 154 11.67 -2.96 5.64
CA ARG A 154 12.76 -2.43 4.82
C ARG A 154 14.14 -2.73 5.38
N ILE A 155 14.29 -2.75 6.70
CA ILE A 155 15.62 -2.91 7.33
C ILE A 155 15.84 -4.36 7.76
N GLU A 156 14.93 -4.95 8.56
CA GLU A 156 15.14 -6.29 9.11
C GLU A 156 14.95 -7.39 8.08
N LEU A 157 13.91 -7.28 7.24
CA LEU A 157 13.64 -8.23 6.15
C LEU A 157 14.35 -7.87 4.84
N GLY A 158 14.90 -6.65 4.71
CA GLY A 158 15.59 -6.20 3.50
C GLY A 158 14.69 -6.11 2.25
N GLU A 159 13.38 -5.98 2.42
CA GLU A 159 12.45 -5.88 1.29
C GLU A 159 12.57 -4.51 0.61
N ASN A 160 12.77 -4.51 -0.72
CA ASN A 160 12.85 -3.28 -1.50
C ASN A 160 11.53 -2.52 -1.53
N GLY A 161 11.58 -1.20 -1.47
CA GLY A 161 10.39 -0.35 -1.60
C GLY A 161 10.52 1.02 -0.96
N GLY A 162 9.48 1.83 -1.12
CA GLY A 162 9.33 3.11 -0.44
C GLY A 162 8.69 2.96 0.94
N LYS A 163 8.44 4.12 1.57
CA LYS A 163 7.88 4.21 2.93
C LYS A 163 6.38 4.55 2.94
N GLN A 164 5.78 4.94 1.80
CA GLN A 164 4.41 5.48 1.76
C GLN A 164 3.34 4.50 2.26
N ASP A 165 3.54 3.20 2.07
CA ASP A 165 2.50 2.18 2.28
C ASP A 165 2.22 1.98 3.76
N GLN A 166 3.26 1.94 4.58
CA GLN A 166 3.18 1.79 6.02
C GLN A 166 2.49 3.02 6.65
N TYR A 167 2.87 4.23 6.21
CA TYR A 167 2.25 5.47 6.68
C TYR A 167 0.79 5.60 6.22
N ALA A 168 0.48 5.27 4.96
CA ALA A 168 -0.90 5.29 4.49
C ALA A 168 -1.78 4.31 5.27
N ALA A 169 -1.28 3.11 5.57
CA ALA A 169 -1.96 2.08 6.33
C ALA A 169 -2.23 2.50 7.78
N ALA A 170 -1.26 3.16 8.42
CA ALA A 170 -1.39 3.63 9.81
C ALA A 170 -2.34 4.83 9.93
N PHE A 171 -2.21 5.83 9.06
CA PHE A 171 -2.95 7.09 9.13
C PHE A 171 -4.34 7.03 8.51
N GLY A 172 -4.49 6.39 7.34
CA GLY A 172 -5.74 6.38 6.58
C GLY A 172 -6.11 7.74 5.97
N GLY A 173 -7.17 7.77 5.16
CA GLY A 173 -7.67 8.98 4.52
C GLY A 173 -6.80 9.50 3.37
N PHE A 174 -7.05 10.73 2.96
CA PHE A 174 -6.29 11.43 1.94
C PHE A 174 -5.07 12.12 2.57
N ASN A 175 -3.86 11.78 2.10
CA ASN A 175 -2.62 12.33 2.65
C ASN A 175 -1.69 12.84 1.56
N TYR A 176 -1.07 13.98 1.82
CA TYR A 176 0.14 14.42 1.15
C TYR A 176 1.31 14.18 2.11
N MET A 177 2.24 13.35 1.69
CA MET A 177 3.37 12.93 2.51
C MET A 177 4.67 13.48 1.93
N GLU A 178 5.54 13.98 2.78
CA GLU A 178 6.88 14.45 2.44
C GLU A 178 7.92 13.55 3.10
N PHE A 179 8.98 13.26 2.35
CA PHE A 179 10.04 12.33 2.76
C PHE A 179 11.39 13.01 2.57
N LYS A 180 12.17 13.14 3.66
CA LYS A 180 13.51 13.73 3.63
C LYS A 180 14.44 12.94 4.52
N GLY A 181 15.37 12.19 3.91
CA GLY A 181 16.17 11.22 4.67
C GLY A 181 15.26 10.20 5.34
N ASP A 182 15.35 10.13 6.67
CA ASP A 182 14.50 9.27 7.49
C ASP A 182 13.24 9.96 8.01
N GLU A 183 13.18 11.29 7.91
CA GLU A 183 12.02 12.07 8.32
C GLU A 183 10.86 11.91 7.35
N VAL A 184 9.67 11.64 7.89
CA VAL A 184 8.42 11.56 7.13
C VAL A 184 7.39 12.48 7.78
N ILE A 185 6.80 13.35 6.98
CA ILE A 185 5.72 14.25 7.42
C ILE A 185 4.45 13.85 6.68
N VAL A 186 3.43 13.47 7.43
CA VAL A 186 2.10 13.15 6.91
C VAL A 186 1.20 14.38 7.08
N ASN A 187 0.69 14.92 5.98
CA ASN A 187 -0.27 16.01 5.96
C ASN A 187 -1.65 15.50 5.53
N PRO A 188 -2.58 15.22 6.45
CA PRO A 188 -3.95 14.85 6.12
C PRO A 188 -4.66 15.99 5.38
N LEU A 189 -5.29 15.68 4.24
CA LEU A 189 -5.93 16.66 3.39
C LEU A 189 -7.43 16.78 3.70
N ARG A 190 -7.90 17.99 3.90
CA ARG A 190 -9.33 18.31 4.01
C ARG A 190 -9.93 18.55 2.63
N ILE A 191 -10.37 17.47 2.00
CA ILE A 191 -11.04 17.53 0.71
C ILE A 191 -12.56 17.58 0.96
N LYS A 192 -13.26 18.50 0.27
CA LYS A 192 -14.73 18.64 0.38
C LYS A 192 -15.43 17.34 -0.04
N ASP A 193 -16.46 16.94 0.69
CA ASP A 193 -17.19 15.70 0.44
C ASP A 193 -17.66 15.59 -1.02
N LYS A 194 -18.22 16.64 -1.60
CA LYS A 194 -18.62 16.67 -3.02
C LYS A 194 -17.46 16.38 -4.02
N VAL A 195 -16.24 16.73 -3.66
CA VAL A 195 -15.05 16.45 -4.47
C VAL A 195 -14.67 14.98 -4.32
N GLN A 196 -14.77 14.42 -3.10
CA GLN A 196 -14.54 12.99 -2.86
C GLN A 196 -15.57 12.13 -3.58
N ASP A 197 -16.85 12.50 -3.54
CA ASP A 197 -17.94 11.79 -4.22
C ASP A 197 -17.75 11.79 -5.75
N GLU A 198 -17.38 12.95 -6.31
CA GLU A 198 -17.10 13.06 -7.75
C GLU A 198 -15.87 12.29 -8.17
N LEU A 199 -14.81 12.27 -7.34
CA LEU A 199 -13.62 11.43 -7.59
C LEU A 199 -13.99 9.93 -7.56
N GLU A 200 -14.79 9.49 -6.60
CA GLU A 200 -15.21 8.09 -6.50
C GLU A 200 -16.05 7.68 -7.71
N ASN A 201 -16.90 8.59 -8.18
CA ASN A 201 -17.68 8.38 -9.39
C ASN A 201 -16.80 8.29 -10.64
N ASN A 202 -15.77 9.13 -10.77
CA ASN A 202 -14.97 9.26 -12.00
C ASN A 202 -13.75 8.33 -12.02
N ILE A 203 -13.28 7.79 -10.88
CA ILE A 203 -12.17 6.86 -10.86
C ILE A 203 -12.64 5.43 -11.12
N LEU A 204 -12.06 4.81 -12.12
CA LEU A 204 -12.16 3.39 -12.39
C LEU A 204 -10.91 2.69 -11.84
N LEU A 205 -11.08 1.82 -10.86
CA LEU A 205 -10.04 0.90 -10.39
C LEU A 205 -10.19 -0.41 -11.17
N TYR A 206 -9.13 -0.86 -11.86
CA TYR A 206 -9.15 -2.03 -12.72
C TYR A 206 -8.01 -2.98 -12.31
N TYR A 207 -8.35 -4.22 -11.97
CA TYR A 207 -7.35 -5.25 -11.68
C TYR A 207 -6.93 -5.94 -12.97
N THR A 208 -5.64 -5.95 -13.25
CA THR A 208 -5.06 -6.67 -14.37
C THR A 208 -4.88 -8.14 -14.01
N SER A 209 -5.15 -9.06 -14.94
CA SER A 209 -5.02 -10.50 -14.66
C SER A 209 -3.57 -10.99 -14.65
N PHE A 210 -2.59 -10.10 -14.71
CA PHE A 210 -1.18 -10.41 -14.70
C PHE A 210 -0.44 -9.63 -13.61
N THR A 211 0.57 -10.27 -13.03
CA THR A 211 1.46 -9.67 -12.06
C THR A 211 2.89 -10.05 -12.42
N ARG A 212 3.83 -9.10 -12.28
CA ARG A 212 5.27 -9.38 -12.25
C ARG A 212 5.77 -9.33 -10.81
N LYS A 213 6.93 -9.91 -10.57
CA LYS A 213 7.61 -9.70 -9.28
C LYS A 213 7.96 -8.21 -9.15
N SER A 214 7.34 -7.54 -8.20
CA SER A 214 7.59 -6.12 -7.92
C SER A 214 9.06 -5.85 -7.55
N SER A 215 9.75 -6.84 -6.98
CA SER A 215 11.17 -6.78 -6.64
C SER A 215 12.04 -6.36 -7.83
N ASP A 216 11.87 -7.02 -8.98
CA ASP A 216 12.75 -6.82 -10.14
C ASP A 216 12.65 -5.39 -10.69
N VAL A 217 11.42 -4.85 -10.70
CA VAL A 217 11.16 -3.46 -11.14
C VAL A 217 11.71 -2.45 -10.13
N LEU A 218 11.60 -2.74 -8.83
CA LEU A 218 12.12 -1.88 -7.76
C LEU A 218 13.66 -1.88 -7.73
N GLU A 219 14.29 -3.03 -7.92
CA GLU A 219 15.75 -3.15 -8.00
C GLU A 219 16.33 -2.31 -9.14
N GLU A 220 15.70 -2.36 -10.33
CA GLU A 220 16.13 -1.51 -11.46
C GLU A 220 15.91 -0.02 -11.17
N GLN A 221 14.81 0.36 -10.52
CA GLN A 221 14.58 1.75 -10.10
C GLN A 221 15.67 2.22 -9.11
N ILE A 222 15.96 1.41 -8.08
CA ILE A 222 16.99 1.73 -7.08
C ILE A 222 18.35 1.90 -7.77
N LYS A 223 18.73 0.94 -8.60
CA LYS A 223 20.00 0.99 -9.36
C LYS A 223 20.10 2.26 -10.21
N ASN A 224 19.06 2.61 -10.96
CA ASN A 224 19.06 3.81 -11.79
C ASN A 224 19.18 5.11 -10.96
N ILE A 225 18.71 5.11 -9.72
CA ILE A 225 18.87 6.26 -8.80
C ILE A 225 20.29 6.31 -8.26
N GLU A 226 20.83 5.17 -7.81
CA GLU A 226 22.19 5.05 -7.26
C GLU A 226 23.27 5.36 -8.31
N ASP A 227 23.06 4.93 -9.56
CA ASP A 227 23.91 5.25 -10.71
C ASP A 227 23.75 6.71 -11.19
N GLU A 228 22.97 7.54 -10.48
CA GLU A 228 22.68 8.94 -10.83
C GLU A 228 22.20 9.12 -12.29
N ASN A 229 21.40 8.17 -12.78
CA ASN A 229 20.85 8.23 -14.12
C ASN A 229 20.00 9.50 -14.29
N LYS A 230 20.50 10.42 -15.12
CA LYS A 230 19.91 11.76 -15.32
C LYS A 230 18.43 11.70 -15.72
N THR A 231 18.05 10.77 -16.58
CA THR A 231 16.65 10.62 -17.02
C THR A 231 15.78 10.17 -15.86
N SER A 232 16.22 9.19 -15.06
CA SER A 232 15.49 8.69 -13.90
C SER A 232 15.33 9.75 -12.81
N LEU A 233 16.40 10.54 -12.52
CA LEU A 233 16.33 11.64 -11.56
C LEU A 233 15.36 12.75 -12.01
N LEU A 234 15.42 13.17 -13.29
CA LEU A 234 14.47 14.14 -13.83
C LEU A 234 13.02 13.65 -13.75
N SER A 235 12.79 12.37 -14.03
CA SER A 235 11.47 11.77 -13.91
C SER A 235 10.98 11.73 -12.46
N LEU A 236 11.84 11.44 -11.47
CA LEU A 236 11.49 11.51 -10.05
C LEU A 236 11.15 12.94 -9.61
N HIS A 237 11.90 13.95 -10.07
CA HIS A 237 11.55 15.35 -9.83
C HIS A 237 10.19 15.70 -10.45
N GLY A 238 9.90 15.21 -11.66
CA GLY A 238 8.58 15.32 -12.28
C GLY A 238 7.46 14.67 -11.48
N LEU A 239 7.72 13.52 -10.83
CA LEU A 239 6.75 12.87 -9.96
C LEU A 239 6.52 13.63 -8.65
N VAL A 240 7.54 14.28 -8.08
CA VAL A 240 7.35 15.19 -6.93
C VAL A 240 6.43 16.35 -7.33
N GLU A 241 6.66 16.94 -8.50
CA GLU A 241 5.81 18.02 -9.00
C GLU A 241 4.38 17.54 -9.27
N GLN A 242 4.21 16.34 -9.86
CA GLN A 242 2.91 15.71 -10.02
C GLN A 242 2.15 15.61 -8.70
N ALA A 243 2.82 15.16 -7.62
CA ALA A 243 2.18 15.04 -6.31
C ALA A 243 1.67 16.39 -5.78
N LYS A 244 2.43 17.48 -5.99
CA LYS A 244 2.02 18.85 -5.63
C LYS A 244 0.83 19.32 -6.45
N LEU A 245 0.86 19.11 -7.76
CA LEU A 245 -0.24 19.48 -8.66
C LEU A 245 -1.54 18.74 -8.28
N ILE A 246 -1.47 17.45 -8.01
CA ILE A 246 -2.64 16.67 -7.55
C ILE A 246 -3.16 17.20 -6.22
N LYS A 247 -2.28 17.48 -5.24
CA LYS A 247 -2.69 18.06 -3.95
C LYS A 247 -3.48 19.37 -4.19
N ASP A 248 -2.96 20.27 -4.99
CA ASP A 248 -3.60 21.56 -5.27
C ASP A 248 -4.93 21.38 -6.00
N CYS A 249 -4.98 20.49 -7.01
CA CYS A 249 -6.19 20.10 -7.71
C CYS A 249 -7.28 19.62 -6.74
N LEU A 250 -6.97 18.69 -5.84
CA LEU A 250 -7.92 18.12 -4.88
C LEU A 250 -8.42 19.14 -3.85
N ILE A 251 -7.51 19.93 -3.26
CA ILE A 251 -7.87 20.93 -2.24
C ILE A 251 -8.74 22.04 -2.83
N ARG A 252 -8.43 22.48 -4.06
CA ARG A 252 -9.19 23.53 -4.75
C ARG A 252 -10.46 23.02 -5.42
N GLY A 253 -10.60 21.69 -5.55
CA GLY A 253 -11.74 21.04 -6.21
C GLY A 253 -11.73 21.18 -7.73
N LYS A 254 -10.56 21.35 -8.34
CA LYS A 254 -10.36 21.44 -9.80
C LYS A 254 -10.05 20.06 -10.39
N ILE A 255 -10.94 19.10 -10.12
CA ILE A 255 -10.71 17.68 -10.46
C ILE A 255 -10.72 17.40 -11.96
N GLU A 256 -11.26 18.31 -12.76
CA GLU A 256 -11.18 18.24 -14.23
C GLU A 256 -9.74 18.20 -14.75
N GLU A 257 -8.79 18.79 -14.03
CA GLU A 257 -7.36 18.78 -14.38
C GLU A 257 -6.67 17.45 -14.02
N LEU A 258 -7.31 16.60 -13.17
CA LEU A 258 -6.67 15.42 -12.58
C LEU A 258 -6.22 14.41 -13.64
N GLY A 259 -7.00 14.20 -14.69
CA GLY A 259 -6.68 13.24 -15.73
C GLY A 259 -5.36 13.57 -16.43
N GLU A 260 -5.17 14.82 -16.84
CA GLU A 260 -3.94 15.28 -17.50
C GLU A 260 -2.72 15.16 -16.56
N ILE A 261 -2.89 15.48 -15.28
CA ILE A 261 -1.82 15.34 -14.28
C ILE A 261 -1.47 13.85 -14.06
N LEU A 262 -2.45 12.95 -14.11
CA LEU A 262 -2.21 11.50 -14.02
C LEU A 262 -1.49 10.98 -15.27
N ASP A 263 -1.86 11.42 -16.47
CA ASP A 263 -1.18 11.06 -17.73
C ASP A 263 0.26 11.54 -17.74
N TYR A 264 0.50 12.78 -17.28
CA TYR A 264 1.85 13.29 -17.08
C TYR A 264 2.67 12.36 -16.18
N GLY A 265 2.12 11.98 -15.02
CA GLY A 265 2.80 11.09 -14.08
C GLY A 265 3.00 9.67 -14.61
N PHE A 266 2.08 9.15 -15.41
CA PHE A 266 2.25 7.87 -16.09
C PHE A 266 3.49 7.89 -17.01
N LYS A 267 3.65 8.93 -17.80
CA LYS A 267 4.82 9.13 -18.69
C LYS A 267 6.12 9.24 -17.90
N GLN A 268 6.13 10.00 -16.78
CA GLN A 268 7.30 10.09 -15.90
C GLN A 268 7.63 8.72 -15.28
N LYS A 269 6.63 8.02 -14.76
CA LYS A 269 6.84 6.73 -14.10
C LYS A 269 7.41 5.69 -15.05
N THR A 270 6.92 5.62 -16.29
CA THR A 270 7.40 4.65 -17.30
C THR A 270 8.83 4.89 -17.72
N ALA A 271 9.36 6.12 -17.57
CA ALA A 271 10.74 6.46 -17.87
C ALA A 271 11.75 6.08 -16.78
N LEU A 272 11.28 5.67 -15.57
CA LEU A 272 12.16 5.33 -14.44
C LEU A 272 12.91 4.02 -14.62
N ALA A 273 12.23 2.99 -15.13
CA ALA A 273 12.79 1.64 -15.30
C ALA A 273 12.02 0.85 -16.36
N LYS A 274 12.70 -0.08 -17.00
CA LYS A 274 12.08 -1.03 -17.90
C LYS A 274 11.16 -1.97 -17.10
N GLY A 275 10.01 -2.34 -17.69
CA GLY A 275 9.08 -3.28 -17.05
C GLY A 275 8.05 -2.66 -16.10
N ILE A 276 8.11 -1.34 -15.85
CA ILE A 276 7.01 -0.60 -15.21
C ILE A 276 5.76 -0.70 -16.08
N THR A 277 5.95 -0.54 -17.39
CA THR A 277 4.91 -0.73 -18.41
C THR A 277 5.26 -1.95 -19.25
N THR A 278 4.30 -2.85 -19.46
CA THR A 278 4.38 -3.97 -20.40
C THR A 278 3.50 -3.69 -21.63
N PRO A 279 3.64 -4.42 -22.73
CA PRO A 279 2.74 -4.27 -23.88
C PRO A 279 1.26 -4.40 -23.51
N GLU A 280 0.94 -5.29 -22.56
CA GLU A 280 -0.42 -5.51 -22.07
C GLU A 280 -0.94 -4.29 -21.30
N ILE A 281 -0.12 -3.73 -20.38
CA ILE A 281 -0.46 -2.52 -19.63
C ILE A 281 -0.64 -1.34 -20.59
N GLN A 282 0.23 -1.20 -21.57
CA GLN A 282 0.11 -0.14 -22.59
C GLN A 282 -1.19 -0.30 -23.39
N THR A 283 -1.53 -1.54 -23.78
CA THR A 283 -2.80 -1.84 -24.47
C THR A 283 -4.01 -1.45 -23.63
N LEU A 284 -4.01 -1.79 -22.33
CA LEU A 284 -5.08 -1.39 -21.41
C LEU A 284 -5.16 0.14 -21.31
N TYR A 285 -4.01 0.81 -21.16
CA TYR A 285 -3.94 2.26 -21.03
C TYR A 285 -4.49 2.95 -22.28
N ASP A 286 -3.99 2.60 -23.47
CA ASP A 286 -4.40 3.18 -24.74
C ASP A 286 -5.89 2.94 -25.03
N THR A 287 -6.40 1.76 -24.66
CA THR A 287 -7.82 1.42 -24.82
C THR A 287 -8.68 2.29 -23.91
N ALA A 288 -8.27 2.50 -22.65
CA ALA A 288 -8.99 3.34 -21.70
C ALA A 288 -9.03 4.81 -22.18
N ILE A 289 -7.89 5.35 -22.65
CA ILE A 289 -7.82 6.71 -23.19
C ILE A 289 -8.73 6.88 -24.41
N LYS A 290 -8.70 5.95 -25.37
CA LYS A 290 -9.56 5.95 -26.55
C LYS A 290 -11.06 5.85 -26.19
N ALA A 291 -11.38 5.19 -25.09
CA ALA A 291 -12.75 5.03 -24.60
C ALA A 291 -13.27 6.21 -23.77
N GLY A 292 -12.42 7.20 -23.46
CA GLY A 292 -12.82 8.43 -22.78
C GLY A 292 -12.19 8.70 -21.43
N ALA A 293 -11.25 7.86 -20.96
CA ALA A 293 -10.38 8.23 -19.83
C ALA A 293 -9.42 9.33 -20.26
N THR A 294 -9.13 10.28 -19.36
CA THR A 294 -8.19 11.40 -19.65
C THR A 294 -6.81 11.20 -19.03
N GLY A 295 -6.61 10.14 -18.26
CA GLY A 295 -5.35 9.73 -17.69
C GLY A 295 -5.54 8.57 -16.73
N GLY A 296 -4.43 8.01 -16.28
CA GLY A 296 -4.43 6.89 -15.35
C GLY A 296 -3.06 6.63 -14.75
N LYS A 297 -2.99 5.67 -13.83
CA LYS A 297 -1.75 5.30 -13.14
C LYS A 297 -1.75 3.83 -12.73
N ILE A 298 -0.61 3.18 -12.91
CA ILE A 298 -0.37 1.85 -12.33
C ILE A 298 -0.13 2.01 -10.83
N SER A 299 -0.79 1.19 -10.02
CA SER A 299 -0.60 1.17 -8.57
C SER A 299 0.69 0.45 -8.20
N GLY A 300 1.41 0.93 -7.18
CA GLY A 300 2.64 0.30 -6.69
C GLY A 300 3.86 0.46 -7.61
N ALA A 301 4.69 -0.58 -7.68
CA ALA A 301 5.94 -0.58 -8.42
C ALA A 301 5.77 -0.55 -9.95
N GLY A 302 4.68 -1.07 -10.45
CA GLY A 302 4.40 -1.29 -11.87
C GLY A 302 4.44 -2.78 -12.25
N GLY A 303 4.31 -3.06 -13.54
CA GLY A 303 4.39 -4.43 -14.07
C GLY A 303 3.12 -5.27 -13.93
N GLY A 304 2.03 -4.74 -13.36
CA GLY A 304 0.75 -5.42 -13.17
C GLY A 304 0.05 -5.02 -11.88
N GLY A 305 -0.93 -5.82 -11.46
CA GLY A 305 -1.78 -5.52 -10.32
C GLY A 305 -2.91 -4.55 -10.68
N PHE A 306 -3.14 -3.52 -9.85
CA PHE A 306 -4.17 -2.53 -10.14
C PHE A 306 -3.63 -1.38 -10.99
N ILE A 307 -4.45 -0.97 -11.93
CA ILE A 307 -4.36 0.31 -12.64
C ILE A 307 -5.63 1.10 -12.36
N PHE A 308 -5.56 2.40 -12.19
CA PHE A 308 -6.76 3.22 -12.13
C PHE A 308 -6.74 4.30 -13.19
N PHE A 309 -7.93 4.68 -13.66
CA PHE A 309 -8.17 5.67 -14.69
C PHE A 309 -9.09 6.77 -14.17
N TYR A 310 -8.87 8.00 -14.61
CA TYR A 310 -9.81 9.08 -14.43
C TYR A 310 -10.72 9.19 -15.66
N CYS A 311 -12.02 9.01 -15.46
CA CYS A 311 -13.05 8.89 -16.48
C CYS A 311 -14.12 9.98 -16.28
N PRO A 312 -13.90 11.23 -16.73
CA PRO A 312 -14.83 12.33 -16.55
C PRO A 312 -16.12 12.15 -17.40
N ASN A 313 -17.13 12.97 -17.11
CA ASN A 313 -18.31 13.12 -17.96
C ASN A 313 -19.05 11.79 -18.29
N ASN A 314 -19.21 10.91 -17.31
CA ASN A 314 -19.87 9.60 -17.46
C ASN A 314 -19.16 8.63 -18.43
N THR A 315 -17.91 8.85 -18.78
CA THR A 315 -17.15 7.96 -19.69
C THR A 315 -16.77 6.63 -19.05
N LYS A 316 -16.81 6.52 -17.72
CA LYS A 316 -16.40 5.33 -16.94
C LYS A 316 -17.00 4.03 -17.45
N TYR A 317 -18.29 4.01 -17.73
CA TYR A 317 -18.96 2.79 -18.21
C TYR A 317 -18.54 2.38 -19.62
N ASN A 318 -18.24 3.36 -20.49
CA ASN A 318 -17.70 3.07 -21.81
C ASN A 318 -16.28 2.52 -21.69
N VAL A 319 -15.45 3.10 -20.82
CA VAL A 319 -14.09 2.60 -20.54
C VAL A 319 -14.15 1.16 -20.02
N ILE A 320 -15.02 0.83 -19.06
CA ILE A 320 -15.21 -0.53 -18.55
C ILE A 320 -15.59 -1.48 -19.68
N LYS A 321 -16.55 -1.08 -20.53
CA LYS A 321 -17.02 -1.90 -21.66
C LYS A 321 -15.88 -2.23 -22.64
N GLU A 322 -15.07 -1.23 -22.99
CA GLU A 322 -13.98 -1.45 -23.95
C GLU A 322 -12.82 -2.26 -23.32
N LEU A 323 -12.48 -2.03 -22.06
CA LEU A 323 -11.46 -2.81 -21.34
C LEU A 323 -11.88 -4.27 -21.17
N ASN A 324 -13.15 -4.54 -20.87
CA ASN A 324 -13.66 -5.90 -20.71
C ASN A 324 -13.57 -6.73 -22.00
N LYS A 325 -13.61 -6.11 -23.19
CA LYS A 325 -13.41 -6.82 -24.49
C LYS A 325 -12.01 -7.40 -24.62
N LEU A 326 -11.02 -6.85 -23.92
CA LEU A 326 -9.65 -7.35 -23.96
C LEU A 326 -9.45 -8.63 -23.15
N ASN A 327 -10.37 -8.98 -22.23
CA ASN A 327 -10.25 -10.12 -21.30
C ASN A 327 -8.92 -10.12 -20.52
N MET A 328 -8.41 -8.94 -20.17
CA MET A 328 -7.13 -8.74 -19.47
C MET A 328 -7.29 -8.38 -18.00
N GLY A 329 -8.49 -8.48 -17.45
CA GLY A 329 -8.77 -8.10 -16.05
C GLY A 329 -10.24 -7.80 -15.81
N TYR A 330 -10.51 -7.10 -14.70
CA TYR A 330 -11.86 -6.75 -14.31
C TYR A 330 -11.89 -5.45 -13.48
N PRO A 331 -13.02 -4.69 -13.53
CA PRO A 331 -13.20 -3.51 -12.70
C PRO A 331 -13.42 -3.92 -11.24
N GLN A 332 -12.77 -3.22 -10.32
CA GLN A 332 -12.92 -3.38 -8.88
C GLN A 332 -13.70 -2.19 -8.32
N THR A 333 -14.81 -2.46 -7.65
CA THR A 333 -15.53 -1.44 -6.89
C THR A 333 -14.78 -1.09 -5.61
N PHE A 334 -14.82 0.16 -5.22
CA PHE A 334 -14.23 0.65 -3.98
C PHE A 334 -15.00 1.88 -3.49
N THR A 335 -14.78 2.27 -2.25
CA THR A 335 -15.15 3.56 -1.67
C THR A 335 -13.99 4.08 -0.82
N TRP A 336 -13.96 5.39 -0.56
CA TRP A 336 -12.91 5.97 0.28
C TRP A 336 -13.02 5.52 1.73
N ASN A 337 -11.88 5.39 2.39
CA ASN A 337 -11.80 5.11 3.83
C ASN A 337 -11.08 6.25 4.54
N LYS A 338 -11.65 6.73 5.66
CA LYS A 338 -11.10 7.88 6.42
C LYS A 338 -10.07 7.47 7.47
N PHE A 339 -10.11 6.23 7.92
CA PHE A 339 -9.34 5.76 9.06
C PHE A 339 -8.23 4.83 8.62
N GLY A 340 -7.09 4.87 9.30
CA GLY A 340 -6.02 3.90 9.17
C GLY A 340 -6.28 2.63 9.97
N LEU A 341 -5.25 2.15 10.66
CA LEU A 341 -5.36 1.02 11.57
C LEU A 341 -6.46 1.23 12.62
N ARG A 342 -7.28 0.20 12.79
CA ARG A 342 -8.26 0.11 13.87
C ARG A 342 -8.11 -1.21 14.58
N THR A 343 -8.14 -1.18 15.92
CA THR A 343 -8.04 -2.35 16.77
C THR A 343 -9.23 -2.44 17.72
N TRP A 344 -9.56 -3.62 18.16
CA TRP A 344 -10.57 -3.88 19.19
C TRP A 344 -10.44 -5.33 19.71
N ASN A 345 -11.04 -5.60 20.84
CA ASN A 345 -11.16 -6.95 21.38
C ASN A 345 -12.62 -7.31 21.74
N ILE A 346 -12.91 -8.60 21.79
CA ILE A 346 -14.23 -9.16 22.14
C ILE A 346 -14.07 -10.31 23.13
#